data_fa50113c55da91a011723ced110684aa
#
_entry.id   fa50113c55da91a011723ced110684aa
#
_cell.length_a   1.000
_cell.length_b   1.000
_cell.length_c   1.000
_cell.angle_alpha   90.00
_cell.angle_beta   90.00
_cell.angle_gamma   90.00
#
_symmetry.space_group_name_H-M   'P 1'
#
loop_
_entity.id
_entity.type
_entity.pdbx_description
1 polymer ?
#
loop_
_entity_poly.entity_id
_entity_poly.type
_entity_poly.pdbx_seq_one_letter_code
_entity_poly.pdbx_strand_id
1 'polypeptide(L)'
;MPIIEPLLAAPIGKHVLIESRAALTETYAPRSNGLPGYDHTFFGAFTYLQGDAILTPHVTLVGGSFLIPFGTYNERLSPIWIGNFQDGPLISSLGLMSTGTGLGGMLRGSAISRQKYSIDYAAYFSTRSGNEQFNSERSSGGRASLYLHEQRLEIGFSYNRLLQDTHENFYGAHVWWEPKDTAFRLRSEFARGHHAQGYWIEADYRTQAFGGLDSFIGRFEPVFRMQQTFRRDTIVSDGLPLVNTQRADFGLDYNLPHNTRIITSYARQFSSTGDRNVWETGIVYRFLFPAWKGKSQ
;
A
#
# COMPACT_ATOMS: atom_id res chain seq x y z
N MET A 1 -14.08 12.82 -5.98
CA MET A 1 -12.67 13.03 -6.43
C MET A 1 -12.31 11.89 -7.37
N PRO A 2 -12.27 12.09 -8.69
CA PRO A 2 -11.78 11.09 -9.62
C PRO A 2 -10.27 10.93 -9.52
N ILE A 3 -9.80 9.68 -9.53
CA ILE A 3 -8.38 9.32 -9.50
C ILE A 3 -8.14 8.29 -10.59
N ILE A 4 -7.06 8.48 -11.36
CA ILE A 4 -6.57 7.51 -12.35
C ILE A 4 -5.14 7.15 -11.97
N GLU A 5 -4.87 5.88 -11.73
CA GLU A 5 -3.56 5.41 -11.28
C GLU A 5 -3.00 4.36 -12.25
N PRO A 6 -2.36 4.81 -13.35
CA PRO A 6 -1.67 3.89 -14.25
C PRO A 6 -0.44 3.28 -13.58
N LEU A 7 -0.28 1.98 -13.72
CA LEU A 7 0.94 1.28 -13.35
C LEU A 7 1.54 0.62 -14.59
N LEU A 8 2.85 0.73 -14.69
CA LEU A 8 3.67 0.07 -15.69
C LEU A 8 4.66 -0.87 -14.99
N ALA A 9 4.73 -2.10 -15.48
CA ALA A 9 5.79 -3.05 -15.14
C ALA A 9 6.39 -3.57 -16.44
N ALA A 10 7.65 -3.21 -16.73
CA ALA A 10 8.33 -3.51 -17.96
C ALA A 10 9.59 -4.37 -17.70
N PRO A 11 9.56 -5.69 -17.94
CA PRO A 11 10.75 -6.53 -17.83
C PRO A 11 11.70 -6.26 -18.99
N ILE A 12 12.97 -6.05 -18.68
CA ILE A 12 14.07 -5.89 -19.65
C ILE A 12 15.01 -7.09 -19.51
N GLY A 13 14.90 -8.03 -20.45
CA GLY A 13 15.61 -9.29 -20.36
C GLY A 13 15.15 -10.15 -19.17
N LYS A 14 16.09 -10.86 -18.54
CA LYS A 14 15.81 -11.79 -17.43
C LYS A 14 16.12 -11.22 -16.04
N HIS A 15 16.80 -10.09 -15.98
CA HIS A 15 17.41 -9.61 -14.73
C HIS A 15 17.01 -8.18 -14.36
N VAL A 16 16.32 -7.46 -15.24
CA VAL A 16 15.93 -6.07 -14.95
C VAL A 16 14.42 -5.92 -15.09
N LEU A 17 13.80 -5.25 -14.12
CA LEU A 17 12.41 -4.85 -14.16
C LEU A 17 12.34 -3.34 -13.92
N ILE A 18 11.61 -2.62 -14.76
CA ILE A 18 11.26 -1.22 -14.50
C ILE A 18 9.80 -1.18 -14.07
N GLU A 19 9.57 -0.57 -12.93
CA GLU A 19 8.24 -0.37 -12.38
C GLU A 19 7.97 1.12 -12.17
N SER A 20 6.77 1.54 -12.52
CA SER A 20 6.33 2.92 -12.33
C SER A 20 4.85 2.97 -12.04
N ARG A 21 4.45 3.88 -11.16
CA ARG A 21 3.05 4.23 -10.90
C ARG A 21 2.92 5.74 -10.89
N ALA A 22 1.87 6.24 -11.54
CA ALA A 22 1.48 7.64 -11.47
C ALA A 22 0.09 7.74 -10.83
N ALA A 23 -0.23 8.89 -10.26
CA ALA A 23 -1.55 9.27 -9.81
C ALA A 23 -1.97 10.56 -10.52
N LEU A 24 -3.11 10.53 -11.18
CA LEU A 24 -3.76 11.68 -11.80
C LEU A 24 -5.05 11.92 -11.03
N THR A 25 -5.12 13.04 -10.32
CA THR A 25 -6.22 13.33 -9.40
C THR A 25 -6.85 14.66 -9.76
N GLU A 26 -8.17 14.71 -9.78
CA GLU A 26 -8.93 15.94 -9.92
C GLU A 26 -9.78 16.16 -8.67
N THR A 27 -9.59 17.30 -8.02
CA THR A 27 -10.33 17.70 -6.83
C THR A 27 -11.28 18.82 -7.14
N TYR A 28 -12.47 18.76 -6.56
CA TYR A 28 -13.51 19.78 -6.66
C TYR A 28 -13.82 20.28 -5.24
N ALA A 29 -13.64 21.58 -5.01
CA ALA A 29 -13.97 22.21 -3.74
C ALA A 29 -15.00 23.34 -3.96
N PRO A 30 -15.96 23.55 -3.07
CA PRO A 30 -16.81 24.72 -3.12
C PRO A 30 -15.97 26.00 -3.14
N ARG A 31 -16.36 26.98 -3.92
CA ARG A 31 -15.64 28.26 -4.01
C ARG A 31 -15.54 28.94 -2.65
N SER A 32 -14.35 29.34 -2.27
CA SER A 32 -14.08 29.98 -0.96
C SER A 32 -14.66 31.39 -0.84
N ASN A 33 -15.03 32.03 -1.95
CA ASN A 33 -15.58 33.37 -2.01
C ASN A 33 -17.12 33.44 -1.84
N GLY A 34 -17.78 32.32 -1.51
CA GLY A 34 -19.23 32.26 -1.32
C GLY A 34 -20.06 32.29 -2.59
N LEU A 35 -19.44 32.38 -3.77
CA LEU A 35 -20.16 32.30 -5.05
C LEU A 35 -20.55 30.83 -5.34
N PRO A 36 -21.70 30.59 -5.99
CA PRO A 36 -22.10 29.26 -6.40
C PRO A 36 -21.11 28.68 -7.41
N GLY A 37 -20.77 27.39 -7.24
CA GLY A 37 -19.85 26.64 -8.10
C GLY A 37 -18.69 26.02 -7.34
N TYR A 38 -17.84 25.33 -8.10
CA TYR A 38 -16.69 24.61 -7.58
C TYR A 38 -15.42 25.10 -8.28
N ASP A 39 -14.36 25.22 -7.52
CA ASP A 39 -13.01 25.32 -8.04
C ASP A 39 -12.49 23.90 -8.24
N HIS A 40 -11.77 23.66 -9.33
CA HIS A 40 -11.17 22.38 -9.61
C HIS A 40 -9.64 22.53 -9.67
N THR A 41 -8.94 21.53 -9.17
CA THR A 41 -7.49 21.46 -9.22
C THR A 41 -7.09 20.08 -9.76
N PHE A 42 -6.30 20.07 -10.83
CA PHE A 42 -5.70 18.85 -11.35
C PHE A 42 -4.29 18.70 -10.80
N PHE A 43 -3.99 17.52 -10.31
CA PHE A 43 -2.68 17.14 -9.82
C PHE A 43 -2.23 15.84 -10.48
N GLY A 44 -1.01 15.81 -10.99
CA GLY A 44 -0.41 14.60 -11.56
C GLY A 44 1.00 14.42 -11.05
N ALA A 45 1.29 13.25 -10.47
CA ALA A 45 2.62 12.92 -9.98
C ALA A 45 2.94 11.42 -10.14
N PHE A 46 4.23 11.11 -10.21
CA PHE A 46 4.68 9.74 -10.02
C PHE A 46 4.60 9.39 -8.54
N THR A 47 3.93 8.27 -8.23
CA THR A 47 3.97 7.69 -6.90
C THR A 47 5.32 7.03 -6.67
N TYR A 48 5.84 6.32 -7.68
CA TYR A 48 7.21 5.80 -7.71
C TYR A 48 7.66 5.52 -9.15
N LEU A 49 8.97 5.48 -9.32
CA LEU A 49 9.65 5.06 -10.55
C LEU A 49 10.97 4.39 -10.15
N GLN A 50 11.04 3.08 -10.28
CA GLN A 50 12.18 2.30 -9.84
C GLN A 50 12.65 1.31 -10.90
N GLY A 51 13.93 0.95 -10.81
CA GLY A 51 14.54 -0.13 -11.55
C GLY A 51 15.03 -1.21 -10.59
N ASP A 52 14.63 -2.43 -10.83
CA ASP A 52 15.01 -3.62 -10.07
C ASP A 52 16.04 -4.42 -10.86
N ALA A 53 17.21 -4.67 -10.28
CA ALA A 53 18.24 -5.54 -10.84
C ALA A 53 18.32 -6.83 -10.02
N ILE A 54 17.90 -7.95 -10.60
CA ILE A 54 17.95 -9.27 -9.98
C ILE A 54 19.38 -9.79 -10.12
N LEU A 55 20.16 -9.69 -9.04
CA LEU A 55 21.58 -10.08 -9.04
C LEU A 55 21.73 -11.59 -8.82
N THR A 56 20.91 -12.14 -7.92
CA THR A 56 20.85 -13.58 -7.61
C THR A 56 19.40 -13.94 -7.24
N PRO A 57 19.05 -15.24 -7.09
CA PRO A 57 17.75 -15.65 -6.55
C PRO A 57 17.44 -15.10 -5.14
N HIS A 58 18.46 -14.64 -4.43
CA HIS A 58 18.35 -14.15 -3.06
C HIS A 58 18.55 -12.65 -2.90
N VAL A 59 18.95 -11.95 -3.96
CA VAL A 59 19.36 -10.54 -3.89
C VAL A 59 18.86 -9.77 -5.11
N THR A 60 18.05 -8.77 -4.86
CA THR A 60 17.61 -7.77 -5.83
C THR A 60 18.04 -6.39 -5.35
N LEU A 61 18.71 -5.65 -6.21
CA LEU A 61 19.03 -4.25 -6.00
C LEU A 61 17.95 -3.38 -6.66
N VAL A 62 17.41 -2.44 -5.90
CA VAL A 62 16.41 -1.47 -6.38
C VAL A 62 17.02 -0.08 -6.36
N GLY A 63 16.80 0.69 -7.40
CA GLY A 63 17.26 2.07 -7.50
C GLY A 63 16.20 2.98 -8.08
N GLY A 64 16.17 4.24 -7.64
CA GLY A 64 15.21 5.23 -8.09
C GLY A 64 14.30 5.74 -6.97
N SER A 65 13.10 6.14 -7.35
CA SER A 65 12.03 6.46 -6.38
C SER A 65 11.21 5.20 -6.13
N PHE A 66 11.28 4.69 -4.92
CA PHE A 66 10.65 3.41 -4.51
C PHE A 66 9.73 3.59 -3.31
N LEU A 67 8.81 2.65 -3.13
CA LEU A 67 7.97 2.60 -1.93
C LEU A 67 8.81 2.08 -0.75
N ILE A 68 8.79 2.81 0.37
CA ILE A 68 9.53 2.45 1.58
C ILE A 68 9.03 1.11 2.11
N PRO A 69 9.92 0.13 2.37
CA PRO A 69 9.56 -1.20 2.82
C PRO A 69 9.21 -1.21 4.31
N PHE A 70 8.09 -0.58 4.66
CA PHE A 70 7.56 -0.56 6.03
C PHE A 70 6.19 -1.22 6.06
N GLY A 71 6.01 -2.22 6.94
CA GLY A 71 4.79 -3.01 6.98
C GLY A 71 4.54 -3.80 5.69
N THR A 72 3.27 -4.05 5.42
CA THR A 72 2.80 -4.72 4.21
C THR A 72 1.99 -3.81 3.30
N TYR A 73 1.38 -2.76 3.87
CA TYR A 73 0.45 -1.92 3.12
C TYR A 73 1.16 -1.19 1.98
N ASN A 74 2.27 -0.53 2.26
CA ASN A 74 2.90 0.36 1.30
C ASN A 74 3.32 -0.35 0.01
N GLU A 75 4.12 -1.39 0.11
CA GLU A 75 4.63 -2.10 -1.07
C GLU A 75 3.60 -3.03 -1.72
N ARG A 76 2.74 -3.68 -0.90
CA ARG A 76 1.89 -4.79 -1.38
C ARG A 76 0.44 -4.42 -1.57
N LEU A 77 -0.12 -3.51 -0.76
CA LEU A 77 -1.55 -3.20 -0.77
C LEU A 77 -1.88 -1.80 -1.29
N SER A 78 -0.93 -0.87 -1.25
CA SER A 78 -1.10 0.46 -1.82
C SER A 78 -1.44 0.43 -3.32
N PRO A 79 -0.92 -0.52 -4.14
CA PRO A 79 -1.45 -0.70 -5.48
C PRO A 79 -2.91 -1.17 -5.43
N ILE A 80 -3.80 -0.36 -5.99
CA ILE A 80 -5.26 -0.49 -5.85
C ILE A 80 -5.84 -1.82 -6.36
N TRP A 81 -5.15 -2.51 -7.28
CA TRP A 81 -5.63 -3.83 -7.77
C TRP A 81 -5.39 -5.00 -6.81
N ILE A 82 -4.57 -4.80 -5.76
CA ILE A 82 -4.33 -5.80 -4.71
C ILE A 82 -5.10 -5.42 -3.45
N GLY A 83 -5.26 -4.12 -3.21
CA GLY A 83 -6.05 -3.60 -2.11
C GLY A 83 -7.53 -3.91 -2.25
N ASN A 84 -8.22 -4.12 -1.14
CA ASN A 84 -9.66 -4.34 -1.08
C ASN A 84 -10.42 -3.04 -0.76
N PHE A 85 -9.70 -1.97 -0.47
CA PHE A 85 -10.23 -0.63 -0.22
C PHE A 85 -9.46 0.36 -1.08
N GLN A 86 -10.12 1.40 -1.52
CA GLN A 86 -9.47 2.50 -2.24
C GLN A 86 -8.64 3.36 -1.30
N ASP A 87 -9.13 3.53 -0.07
CA ASP A 87 -8.50 4.35 0.93
C ASP A 87 -7.51 3.54 1.78
N GLY A 88 -6.34 4.13 2.01
CA GLY A 88 -5.30 3.54 2.84
C GLY A 88 -5.69 3.47 4.32
N PRO A 89 -5.02 2.62 5.11
CA PRO A 89 -5.18 2.62 6.55
C PRO A 89 -4.80 3.96 7.18
N LEU A 90 -5.46 4.33 8.29
CA LEU A 90 -5.19 5.56 9.04
C LEU A 90 -3.71 5.71 9.45
N ILE A 91 -3.01 4.61 9.68
CA ILE A 91 -1.59 4.61 10.08
C ILE A 91 -0.62 4.61 8.91
N SER A 92 -1.08 4.59 7.66
CA SER A 92 -0.19 4.48 6.50
C SER A 92 0.85 5.61 6.45
N SER A 93 0.44 6.83 6.75
CA SER A 93 1.36 7.98 6.79
C SER A 93 2.43 7.83 7.87
N LEU A 94 2.08 7.30 9.06
CA LEU A 94 3.04 7.06 10.14
C LEU A 94 4.10 6.03 9.74
N GLY A 95 3.68 4.94 9.09
CA GLY A 95 4.58 3.89 8.63
C GLY A 95 5.41 4.26 7.41
N LEU A 96 4.93 5.21 6.62
CA LEU A 96 5.52 5.61 5.35
C LEU A 96 6.28 6.93 5.44
N MET A 97 6.37 7.53 6.62
CA MET A 97 6.88 8.88 6.84
C MET A 97 6.02 9.93 6.12
N SER A 98 6.62 11.04 5.66
CA SER A 98 5.83 12.11 5.04
C SER A 98 5.26 11.75 3.66
N THR A 99 5.97 10.96 2.87
CA THR A 99 5.60 10.67 1.48
C THR A 99 5.33 9.20 1.18
N GLY A 100 5.80 8.31 2.02
CA GLY A 100 5.74 6.86 1.77
C GLY A 100 6.71 6.37 0.71
N THR A 101 7.51 7.27 0.13
CA THR A 101 8.48 6.99 -0.91
C THR A 101 9.89 7.40 -0.50
N GLY A 102 10.89 6.73 -1.05
CA GLY A 102 12.30 7.06 -0.89
C GLY A 102 12.97 7.22 -2.24
N LEU A 103 13.86 8.21 -2.38
CA LEU A 103 14.71 8.37 -3.56
C LEU A 103 16.13 7.91 -3.22
N GLY A 104 16.56 6.79 -3.79
CA GLY A 104 17.86 6.22 -3.44
C GLY A 104 18.04 4.78 -3.87
N GLY A 105 18.41 3.92 -2.92
CA GLY A 105 18.65 2.50 -3.17
C GLY A 105 18.11 1.60 -2.08
N MET A 106 17.67 0.40 -2.51
CA MET A 106 17.19 -0.65 -1.62
C MET A 106 17.77 -2.00 -2.05
N LEU A 107 18.13 -2.81 -1.07
CA LEU A 107 18.49 -4.20 -1.24
C LEU A 107 17.38 -5.05 -0.66
N ARG A 108 16.82 -5.97 -1.45
CA ARG A 108 15.75 -6.86 -1.00
C ARG A 108 15.96 -8.29 -1.50
N GLY A 109 15.38 -9.25 -0.81
CA GLY A 109 15.45 -10.64 -1.22
C GLY A 109 15.06 -11.61 -0.11
N SER A 110 15.43 -12.88 -0.31
CA SER A 110 15.22 -13.94 0.67
C SER A 110 16.56 -14.42 1.23
N ALA A 111 16.81 -14.12 2.50
CA ALA A 111 18.05 -14.52 3.17
C ALA A 111 18.12 -16.03 3.38
N ILE A 112 16.99 -16.66 3.67
CA ILE A 112 16.84 -18.08 3.88
C ILE A 112 15.58 -18.56 3.15
N SER A 113 15.71 -19.58 2.33
CA SER A 113 14.57 -20.26 1.71
C SER A 113 14.68 -21.75 1.96
N ARG A 114 13.72 -22.30 2.70
CA ARG A 114 13.59 -23.70 3.05
C ARG A 114 12.20 -24.21 2.71
N GLN A 115 12.01 -25.51 2.65
CA GLN A 115 10.71 -26.10 2.31
C GLN A 115 9.56 -25.66 3.26
N LYS A 116 9.86 -25.47 4.55
CA LYS A 116 8.85 -25.13 5.57
C LYS A 116 8.72 -23.64 5.83
N TYR A 117 9.79 -22.86 5.61
CA TYR A 117 9.80 -21.43 5.88
C TYR A 117 10.77 -20.67 4.98
N SER A 118 10.53 -19.37 4.82
CA SER A 118 11.51 -18.42 4.29
C SER A 118 11.65 -17.21 5.21
N ILE A 119 12.82 -16.57 5.15
CA ILE A 119 13.11 -15.31 5.81
C ILE A 119 13.44 -14.29 4.72
N ASP A 120 12.57 -13.31 4.56
CA ASP A 120 12.71 -12.26 3.57
C ASP A 120 13.16 -10.95 4.24
N TYR A 121 13.91 -10.15 3.50
CA TYR A 121 14.43 -8.89 4.00
C TYR A 121 14.35 -7.79 2.95
N ALA A 122 14.29 -6.56 3.43
CA ALA A 122 14.54 -5.35 2.67
C ALA A 122 15.31 -4.36 3.54
N ALA A 123 16.33 -3.70 2.99
CA ALA A 123 17.07 -2.64 3.66
C ALA A 123 17.28 -1.51 2.66
N TYR A 124 17.06 -0.26 3.08
CA TYR A 124 17.11 0.88 2.17
C TYR A 124 17.82 2.08 2.77
N PHE A 125 18.27 2.92 1.88
CA PHE A 125 18.72 4.28 2.16
C PHE A 125 18.09 5.23 1.15
N SER A 126 17.49 6.32 1.66
CA SER A 126 16.87 7.38 0.88
C SER A 126 17.60 8.70 1.12
N THR A 127 17.78 9.47 0.07
CA THR A 127 18.30 10.84 0.11
C THR A 127 17.14 11.83 0.23
N ARG A 128 17.44 13.05 0.69
CA ARG A 128 16.47 14.15 0.65
C ARG A 128 16.26 14.63 -0.78
N SER A 129 15.03 14.80 -1.18
CA SER A 129 14.64 15.44 -2.44
C SER A 129 13.44 16.34 -2.21
N GLY A 130 13.56 17.59 -2.62
CA GLY A 130 12.47 18.59 -2.66
C GLY A 130 11.83 18.69 -4.06
N ASN A 131 12.12 17.76 -4.96
CA ASN A 131 11.50 17.71 -6.28
C ASN A 131 10.02 17.35 -6.13
N GLU A 132 9.13 18.12 -6.76
CA GLU A 132 7.67 17.91 -6.66
C GLU A 132 7.23 16.52 -7.14
N GLN A 133 7.93 15.93 -8.12
CA GLN A 133 7.61 14.61 -8.65
C GLN A 133 8.21 13.46 -7.84
N PHE A 134 9.33 13.70 -7.13
CA PHE A 134 10.07 12.68 -6.39
C PHE A 134 10.48 13.22 -5.02
N ASN A 135 9.47 13.68 -4.27
CA ASN A 135 9.72 14.17 -2.92
C ASN A 135 10.09 13.00 -2.00
N SER A 136 11.15 13.17 -1.23
CA SER A 136 11.61 12.16 -0.27
C SER A 136 12.37 12.78 0.89
N GLU A 137 12.30 12.10 2.03
CA GLU A 137 13.07 12.41 3.22
C GLU A 137 14.37 11.59 3.26
N ARG A 138 15.44 12.20 3.83
CA ARG A 138 16.64 11.43 4.11
C ARG A 138 16.38 10.45 5.24
N SER A 139 16.40 9.17 4.91
CA SER A 139 16.02 8.11 5.84
C SER A 139 16.74 6.81 5.55
N SER A 140 16.75 5.92 6.53
CA SER A 140 17.20 4.54 6.36
C SER A 140 16.35 3.61 7.19
N GLY A 141 16.28 2.37 6.77
CA GLY A 141 15.49 1.37 7.48
C GLY A 141 15.40 0.07 6.73
N GLY A 142 14.43 -0.73 7.14
CA GLY A 142 14.19 -2.00 6.48
C GLY A 142 13.08 -2.80 7.13
N ARG A 143 12.86 -3.96 6.56
CA ARG A 143 11.88 -4.96 7.00
C ARG A 143 12.53 -6.33 6.98
N ALA A 144 12.15 -7.16 7.96
CA ALA A 144 12.42 -8.59 7.94
C ALA A 144 11.10 -9.33 8.21
N SER A 145 10.85 -10.42 7.50
CA SER A 145 9.66 -11.24 7.68
C SER A 145 9.98 -12.72 7.62
N LEU A 146 9.25 -13.49 8.43
CA LEU A 146 9.23 -14.95 8.43
C LEU A 146 7.95 -15.41 7.76
N TYR A 147 8.06 -16.17 6.68
CA TYR A 147 6.92 -16.81 6.02
C TYR A 147 6.91 -18.31 6.29
N LEU A 148 5.83 -18.81 6.87
CA LEU A 148 5.58 -20.23 7.16
C LEU A 148 4.73 -20.82 6.04
N HIS A 149 5.31 -21.66 5.19
CA HIS A 149 4.71 -22.14 3.94
C HIS A 149 3.46 -23.00 4.18
N GLU A 150 3.50 -23.90 5.17
CA GLU A 150 2.38 -24.79 5.47
C GLU A 150 1.17 -24.05 6.02
N GLN A 151 1.40 -23.07 6.90
CA GLN A 151 0.38 -22.22 7.51
C GLN A 151 -0.04 -21.06 6.61
N ARG A 152 0.76 -20.76 5.56
CA ARG A 152 0.63 -19.57 4.72
C ARG A 152 0.53 -18.30 5.56
N LEU A 153 1.40 -18.23 6.57
CA LEU A 153 1.46 -17.17 7.57
C LEU A 153 2.77 -16.40 7.43
N GLU A 154 2.69 -15.11 7.24
CA GLU A 154 3.82 -14.20 7.32
C GLU A 154 3.70 -13.36 8.59
N ILE A 155 4.81 -13.23 9.32
CA ILE A 155 4.97 -12.33 10.45
C ILE A 155 6.23 -11.52 10.19
N GLY A 156 6.16 -10.20 10.30
CA GLY A 156 7.32 -9.37 10.04
C GLY A 156 7.41 -8.17 10.96
N PHE A 157 8.61 -7.59 10.96
CA PHE A 157 8.97 -6.41 11.71
C PHE A 157 9.64 -5.40 10.78
N SER A 158 9.36 -4.12 10.99
CA SER A 158 9.90 -3.01 10.22
C SER A 158 10.48 -1.95 11.13
N TYR A 159 11.56 -1.32 10.66
CA TYR A 159 12.20 -0.20 11.33
C TYR A 159 12.59 0.86 10.30
N ASN A 160 12.25 2.10 10.57
CA ASN A 160 12.68 3.26 9.78
C ASN A 160 13.18 4.37 10.70
N ARG A 161 14.17 5.12 10.21
CA ARG A 161 14.71 6.28 10.90
C ARG A 161 14.85 7.46 9.95
N LEU A 162 14.29 8.59 10.29
CA LEU A 162 14.65 9.88 9.72
C LEU A 162 16.05 10.25 10.14
N LEU A 163 16.88 10.66 9.18
CA LEU A 163 18.29 10.99 9.40
C LEU A 163 18.55 12.51 9.38
N GLN A 164 17.48 13.28 9.31
CA GLN A 164 17.53 14.74 9.29
C GLN A 164 16.48 15.31 10.25
N ASP A 165 16.65 16.56 10.60
CA ASP A 165 15.76 17.33 11.46
C ASP A 165 15.50 16.64 12.82
N THR A 166 14.39 15.95 12.99
CA THR A 166 13.95 15.34 14.26
C THR A 166 14.66 14.03 14.62
N HIS A 167 15.32 13.36 13.67
CA HIS A 167 15.92 12.03 13.87
C HIS A 167 14.94 10.97 14.42
N GLU A 168 13.71 11.01 13.97
CA GLU A 168 12.65 10.14 14.48
C GLU A 168 12.81 8.68 14.07
N ASN A 169 12.37 7.80 14.97
CA ASN A 169 12.35 6.34 14.75
C ASN A 169 10.90 5.87 14.62
N PHE A 170 10.68 4.98 13.66
CA PHE A 170 9.41 4.31 13.42
C PHE A 170 9.60 2.80 13.53
N TYR A 171 8.67 2.16 14.22
CA TYR A 171 8.65 0.72 14.44
C TYR A 171 7.32 0.17 13.93
N GLY A 172 7.38 -0.96 13.24
CA GLY A 172 6.19 -1.63 12.73
C GLY A 172 6.25 -3.13 12.91
N ALA A 173 5.09 -3.75 13.05
CA ALA A 173 4.92 -5.18 13.00
C ALA A 173 3.72 -5.51 12.12
N HIS A 174 3.77 -6.63 11.41
CA HIS A 174 2.66 -7.04 10.56
C HIS A 174 2.45 -8.55 10.59
N VAL A 175 1.22 -8.92 10.24
CA VAL A 175 0.79 -10.30 10.03
C VAL A 175 0.01 -10.37 8.73
N TRP A 176 0.29 -11.41 7.93
CA TRP A 176 -0.47 -11.76 6.76
C TRP A 176 -0.74 -13.27 6.77
N TRP A 177 -1.99 -13.64 6.88
CA TRP A 177 -2.39 -15.04 7.00
C TRP A 177 -3.48 -15.40 5.99
N GLU A 178 -3.19 -16.39 5.17
CA GLU A 178 -4.10 -16.99 4.20
C GLU A 178 -4.16 -18.50 4.45
N PRO A 179 -4.93 -18.97 5.44
CA PRO A 179 -4.94 -20.39 5.81
C PRO A 179 -5.21 -21.28 4.61
N LYS A 180 -4.50 -22.41 4.58
CA LYS A 180 -4.67 -23.40 3.52
C LYS A 180 -6.10 -23.96 3.54
N ASP A 181 -6.64 -24.24 2.37
CA ASP A 181 -7.97 -24.83 2.19
C ASP A 181 -9.14 -23.99 2.71
N THR A 182 -8.91 -22.71 2.95
CA THR A 182 -9.97 -21.73 3.26
C THR A 182 -9.97 -20.58 2.27
N ALA A 183 -11.12 -19.94 2.13
CA ALA A 183 -11.26 -18.72 1.34
C ALA A 183 -10.99 -17.45 2.16
N PHE A 184 -10.64 -17.60 3.43
CA PHE A 184 -10.40 -16.52 4.38
C PHE A 184 -8.98 -15.97 4.27
N ARG A 185 -8.84 -14.66 4.41
CA ARG A 185 -7.56 -13.98 4.52
C ARG A 185 -7.63 -12.95 5.65
N LEU A 186 -6.57 -12.88 6.45
CA LEU A 186 -6.40 -11.90 7.52
C LEU A 186 -5.11 -11.14 7.32
N ARG A 187 -5.17 -9.84 7.41
CA ARG A 187 -4.02 -8.94 7.36
C ARG A 187 -4.08 -7.94 8.49
N SER A 188 -2.94 -7.59 9.04
CA SER A 188 -2.85 -6.61 10.12
C SER A 188 -1.48 -5.95 10.11
N GLU A 189 -1.47 -4.69 10.52
CA GLU A 189 -0.23 -3.95 10.71
C GLU A 189 -0.38 -3.03 11.91
N PHE A 190 0.66 -2.95 12.72
CA PHE A 190 0.86 -1.98 13.79
C PHE A 190 2.04 -1.08 13.42
N ALA A 191 1.91 0.22 13.65
CA ALA A 191 2.98 1.16 13.49
C ALA A 191 3.04 2.12 14.68
N ARG A 192 4.27 2.53 15.04
CA ARG A 192 4.54 3.47 16.12
C ARG A 192 5.67 4.41 15.73
N GLY A 193 5.44 5.71 15.86
CA GLY A 193 6.42 6.78 15.79
C GLY A 193 6.48 7.53 17.11
N HIS A 194 7.12 8.72 17.09
CA HIS A 194 7.21 9.59 18.26
C HIS A 194 5.86 10.21 18.62
N HIS A 195 5.13 10.71 17.64
CA HIS A 195 3.92 11.51 17.81
C HIS A 195 2.62 10.73 17.79
N ALA A 196 2.64 9.52 17.27
CA ALA A 196 1.45 8.68 17.17
C ALA A 196 1.81 7.19 17.11
N GLN A 197 0.78 6.37 17.33
CA GLN A 197 0.80 4.94 17.05
C GLN A 197 -0.59 4.50 16.58
N GLY A 198 -0.66 3.33 15.95
CA GLY A 198 -1.95 2.80 15.55
C GLY A 198 -1.84 1.42 14.94
N TYR A 199 -2.99 0.89 14.56
CA TYR A 199 -3.07 -0.41 13.91
C TYR A 199 -4.26 -0.46 12.95
N TRP A 200 -4.23 -1.43 12.07
CA TRP A 200 -5.38 -1.90 11.33
C TRP A 200 -5.39 -3.43 11.28
N ILE A 201 -6.59 -3.99 11.20
CA ILE A 201 -6.86 -5.40 11.01
C ILE A 201 -7.89 -5.50 9.90
N GLU A 202 -7.60 -6.29 8.87
CA GLU A 202 -8.48 -6.50 7.72
C GLU A 202 -8.69 -7.99 7.51
N ALA A 203 -9.95 -8.37 7.34
CA ALA A 203 -10.35 -9.72 7.02
C ALA A 203 -11.21 -9.71 5.75
N ASP A 204 -10.96 -10.64 4.84
CA ASP A 204 -11.76 -10.85 3.66
C ASP A 204 -12.08 -12.33 3.45
N TYR A 205 -13.13 -12.57 2.68
CA TYR A 205 -13.60 -13.91 2.36
C TYR A 205 -13.94 -14.01 0.86
N ARG A 206 -13.25 -14.89 0.15
CA ARG A 206 -13.48 -15.13 -1.27
C ARG A 206 -14.61 -16.11 -1.46
N THR A 207 -15.76 -15.62 -1.88
CA THR A 207 -16.96 -16.46 -2.06
C THR A 207 -16.85 -17.44 -3.22
N GLN A 208 -15.80 -17.40 -4.03
CA GLN A 208 -15.49 -18.40 -5.06
C GLN A 208 -15.45 -19.84 -4.52
N ALA A 209 -15.25 -20.02 -3.22
CA ALA A 209 -15.33 -21.32 -2.55
C ALA A 209 -16.74 -21.95 -2.63
N PHE A 210 -17.79 -21.15 -2.87
CA PHE A 210 -19.18 -21.62 -2.92
C PHE A 210 -19.70 -21.96 -4.32
N GLY A 211 -18.95 -21.70 -5.39
CA GLY A 211 -19.45 -21.98 -6.73
C GLY A 211 -18.50 -21.62 -7.87
N GLY A 212 -17.24 -21.32 -7.56
CA GLY A 212 -16.25 -20.88 -8.53
C GLY A 212 -16.50 -19.45 -9.04
N LEU A 213 -15.54 -18.92 -9.80
CA LEU A 213 -15.61 -17.56 -10.37
C LEU A 213 -16.69 -17.37 -11.45
N ASP A 214 -17.20 -18.47 -12.01
CA ASP A 214 -18.26 -18.42 -13.03
C ASP A 214 -19.66 -18.22 -12.44
N SER A 215 -19.83 -18.49 -11.15
CA SER A 215 -21.09 -18.24 -10.46
C SER A 215 -21.24 -16.78 -10.05
N PHE A 216 -22.46 -16.27 -10.02
CA PHE A 216 -22.73 -14.91 -9.56
C PHE A 216 -22.21 -14.68 -8.12
N ILE A 217 -22.48 -15.63 -7.21
CA ILE A 217 -22.08 -15.54 -5.81
C ILE A 217 -20.55 -15.64 -5.68
N GLY A 218 -19.90 -16.51 -6.45
CA GLY A 218 -18.46 -16.74 -6.36
C GLY A 218 -17.60 -15.54 -6.80
N ARG A 219 -18.19 -14.52 -7.38
CA ARG A 219 -17.51 -13.28 -7.79
C ARG A 219 -17.40 -12.24 -6.70
N PHE A 220 -18.11 -12.40 -5.58
CA PHE A 220 -18.05 -11.47 -4.47
C PHE A 220 -16.86 -11.74 -3.53
N GLU A 221 -16.35 -10.69 -2.95
CA GLU A 221 -15.33 -10.72 -1.88
C GLU A 221 -15.71 -9.68 -0.83
N PRO A 222 -16.50 -10.05 0.19
CA PRO A 222 -16.79 -9.18 1.32
C PRO A 222 -15.51 -8.96 2.14
N VAL A 223 -15.32 -7.73 2.55
CA VAL A 223 -14.14 -7.28 3.29
C VAL A 223 -14.56 -6.44 4.49
N PHE A 224 -13.87 -6.62 5.60
CA PHE A 224 -14.01 -5.79 6.79
C PHE A 224 -12.65 -5.33 7.27
N ARG A 225 -12.52 -4.03 7.60
CA ARG A 225 -11.31 -3.48 8.22
C ARG A 225 -11.67 -2.65 9.44
N MET A 226 -11.00 -2.92 10.55
CA MET A 226 -11.04 -2.11 11.76
C MET A 226 -9.68 -1.47 11.97
N GLN A 227 -9.66 -0.18 12.31
CA GLN A 227 -8.43 0.57 12.45
C GLN A 227 -8.55 1.65 13.52
N GLN A 228 -7.41 1.97 14.12
CA GLN A 228 -7.34 3.00 15.15
C GLN A 228 -5.99 3.69 15.15
N THR A 229 -6.02 5.01 15.36
CA THR A 229 -4.83 5.83 15.62
C THR A 229 -4.94 6.47 16.99
N PHE A 230 -3.81 6.49 17.69
CA PHE A 230 -3.65 7.15 19.00
C PHE A 230 -2.62 8.27 18.83
N ARG A 231 -3.05 9.49 19.05
CA ARG A 231 -2.19 10.69 18.99
C ARG A 231 -1.59 10.99 20.35
N ARG A 232 -0.33 11.35 20.37
CA ARG A 232 0.36 11.92 21.54
C ARG A 232 0.43 13.42 21.41
N ASP A 233 0.80 13.91 20.23
CA ASP A 233 0.99 15.32 19.92
C ASP A 233 0.26 15.68 18.64
N THR A 234 -0.20 16.92 18.54
CA THR A 234 -0.87 17.43 17.35
C THR A 234 0.17 18.03 16.41
N ILE A 235 0.54 17.29 15.37
CA ILE A 235 1.36 17.79 14.25
C ILE A 235 0.51 17.75 12.98
N VAL A 236 0.33 18.89 12.36
CA VAL A 236 -0.58 19.06 11.22
C VAL A 236 0.00 18.45 9.92
N SER A 237 1.32 18.31 9.83
CA SER A 237 2.02 17.97 8.58
C SER A 237 2.36 16.49 8.40
N ASP A 238 2.01 15.62 9.32
CA ASP A 238 2.36 14.19 9.25
C ASP A 238 1.31 13.31 8.52
N GLY A 239 0.24 13.92 8.02
CA GLY A 239 -0.81 13.22 7.27
C GLY A 239 -1.72 12.31 8.10
N LEU A 240 -1.48 12.18 9.41
CA LEU A 240 -2.32 11.41 10.32
C LEU A 240 -3.52 12.22 10.82
N PRO A 241 -4.60 11.56 11.27
CA PRO A 241 -5.66 12.25 11.99
C PRO A 241 -5.12 13.07 13.17
N LEU A 242 -5.60 14.29 13.36
CA LEU A 242 -5.12 15.22 14.41
C LEU A 242 -5.48 14.77 15.83
N VAL A 243 -6.44 13.88 15.99
CA VAL A 243 -6.94 13.35 17.24
C VAL A 243 -7.03 11.84 17.20
N ASN A 244 -7.24 11.21 18.36
CA ASN A 244 -7.51 9.78 18.42
C ASN A 244 -8.71 9.46 17.52
N THR A 245 -8.52 8.55 16.59
CA THR A 245 -9.52 8.23 15.57
C THR A 245 -9.67 6.73 15.45
N GLN A 246 -10.92 6.28 15.46
CA GLN A 246 -11.30 4.89 15.15
C GLN A 246 -12.08 4.88 13.85
N ARG A 247 -11.92 3.81 13.06
CA ARG A 247 -12.65 3.65 11.81
C ARG A 247 -12.95 2.17 11.56
N ALA A 248 -14.19 1.91 11.17
CA ALA A 248 -14.62 0.61 10.68
C ALA A 248 -15.03 0.74 9.21
N ASP A 249 -14.45 -0.09 8.36
CA ASP A 249 -14.69 -0.12 6.91
C ASP A 249 -15.35 -1.45 6.54
N PHE A 250 -16.40 -1.37 5.73
CA PHE A 250 -17.09 -2.52 5.14
C PHE A 250 -16.97 -2.40 3.63
N GLY A 251 -16.34 -3.37 3.00
CA GLY A 251 -16.12 -3.43 1.57
C GLY A 251 -16.84 -4.62 0.94
N LEU A 252 -17.18 -4.46 -0.32
CA LEU A 252 -17.67 -5.52 -1.17
C LEU A 252 -17.02 -5.36 -2.55
N ASP A 253 -16.18 -6.32 -2.89
CA ASP A 253 -15.55 -6.39 -4.19
C ASP A 253 -16.32 -7.34 -5.09
N TYR A 254 -16.45 -6.99 -6.37
CA TYR A 254 -17.09 -7.83 -7.38
C TYR A 254 -16.15 -8.07 -8.54
N ASN A 255 -15.76 -9.31 -8.72
CA ASN A 255 -14.83 -9.74 -9.76
C ASN A 255 -15.57 -10.00 -11.08
N LEU A 256 -15.33 -9.16 -12.07
CA LEU A 256 -15.87 -9.26 -13.43
C LEU A 256 -14.93 -10.08 -14.33
N PRO A 257 -15.43 -10.61 -15.47
CA PRO A 257 -14.57 -11.17 -16.51
C PRO A 257 -13.52 -10.17 -17.00
N HIS A 258 -12.49 -10.67 -17.70
CA HIS A 258 -11.44 -9.86 -18.33
C HIS A 258 -10.60 -9.04 -17.34
N ASN A 259 -10.28 -9.62 -16.17
CA ASN A 259 -9.43 -8.98 -15.15
C ASN A 259 -9.95 -7.62 -14.66
N THR A 260 -11.25 -7.45 -14.62
CA THR A 260 -11.92 -6.25 -14.10
C THR A 260 -12.47 -6.53 -12.71
N ARG A 261 -12.33 -5.58 -11.80
CA ARG A 261 -12.90 -5.65 -10.44
C ARG A 261 -13.57 -4.32 -10.09
N ILE A 262 -14.76 -4.40 -9.54
CA ILE A 262 -15.43 -3.26 -8.93
C ILE A 262 -15.18 -3.37 -7.43
N ILE A 263 -14.71 -2.29 -6.82
CA ILE A 263 -14.47 -2.16 -5.39
C ILE A 263 -15.43 -1.12 -4.86
N THR A 264 -16.23 -1.45 -3.87
CA THR A 264 -17.09 -0.48 -3.18
C THR A 264 -16.95 -0.65 -1.68
N SER A 265 -16.92 0.47 -0.95
CA SER A 265 -16.78 0.45 0.49
C SER A 265 -17.56 1.57 1.16
N TYR A 266 -17.97 1.30 2.39
CA TYR A 266 -18.52 2.25 3.32
C TYR A 266 -17.73 2.21 4.61
N ALA A 267 -17.33 3.37 5.10
CA ALA A 267 -16.62 3.50 6.36
C ALA A 267 -17.33 4.46 7.32
N ARG A 268 -17.32 4.08 8.59
CA ARG A 268 -17.71 4.95 9.70
C ARG A 268 -16.47 5.28 10.52
N GLN A 269 -16.16 6.56 10.58
CA GLN A 269 -15.03 7.09 11.36
C GLN A 269 -15.56 7.85 12.58
N PHE A 270 -14.96 7.60 13.73
CA PHE A 270 -15.28 8.21 15.01
C PHE A 270 -14.08 8.99 15.53
N SER A 271 -14.28 10.22 15.96
CA SER A 271 -13.25 11.03 16.59
C SER A 271 -13.85 12.10 17.51
N SER A 272 -13.04 12.68 18.39
CA SER A 272 -13.48 13.78 19.27
C SER A 272 -13.84 15.06 18.51
N THR A 273 -13.43 15.20 17.26
CA THR A 273 -13.77 16.35 16.39
C THR A 273 -15.01 16.12 15.53
N GLY A 274 -15.64 14.96 15.66
CA GLY A 274 -16.86 14.60 14.97
C GLY A 274 -16.74 13.31 14.18
N ASP A 275 -17.89 12.73 13.88
CA ASP A 275 -18.00 11.49 13.11
C ASP A 275 -18.09 11.77 11.62
N ARG A 276 -17.55 10.86 10.83
CA ARG A 276 -17.63 10.93 9.37
C ARG A 276 -18.10 9.61 8.77
N ASN A 277 -18.89 9.72 7.71
CA ASN A 277 -19.21 8.60 6.84
C ASN A 277 -18.43 8.80 5.54
N VAL A 278 -17.77 7.74 5.09
CA VAL A 278 -17.00 7.77 3.84
C VAL A 278 -17.55 6.67 2.93
N TRP A 279 -17.89 7.02 1.71
CA TRP A 279 -18.32 6.07 0.69
C TRP A 279 -17.39 6.19 -0.50
N GLU A 280 -16.87 5.06 -0.95
CA GLU A 280 -15.94 4.98 -2.06
C GLU A 280 -16.35 3.88 -3.03
N THR A 281 -16.17 4.13 -4.32
CA THR A 281 -16.39 3.14 -5.37
C THR A 281 -15.36 3.34 -6.47
N GLY A 282 -14.75 2.26 -6.93
CA GLY A 282 -13.77 2.26 -7.99
C GLY A 282 -13.86 1.04 -8.88
N ILE A 283 -13.26 1.17 -10.05
CA ILE A 283 -13.11 0.10 -11.02
C ILE A 283 -11.62 -0.09 -11.27
N VAL A 284 -11.18 -1.33 -11.10
CA VAL A 284 -9.80 -1.74 -11.40
C VAL A 284 -9.83 -2.60 -12.66
N TYR A 285 -9.04 -2.24 -13.65
CA TYR A 285 -8.87 -3.01 -14.86
C TYR A 285 -7.40 -3.31 -15.10
N ARG A 286 -7.05 -4.58 -15.27
CA ARG A 286 -5.69 -5.00 -15.57
C ARG A 286 -5.62 -5.57 -16.99
N PHE A 287 -4.72 -5.00 -17.78
CA PHE A 287 -4.43 -5.48 -19.12
C PHE A 287 -2.94 -5.76 -19.28
N LEU A 288 -2.62 -6.68 -20.16
CA LEU A 288 -1.26 -7.00 -20.55
C LEU A 288 -1.03 -6.50 -21.96
N PHE A 289 -0.09 -5.57 -22.13
CA PHE A 289 0.43 -5.23 -23.44
C PHE A 289 1.62 -6.15 -23.77
N PRO A 290 1.56 -6.96 -24.81
CA PRO A 290 2.74 -7.61 -25.32
C PRO A 290 3.61 -6.56 -26.03
N ALA A 291 4.33 -5.74 -25.26
CA ALA A 291 5.14 -4.63 -25.78
C ALA A 291 6.32 -5.10 -26.65
N TRP A 292 6.71 -6.38 -26.55
CA TRP A 292 7.82 -6.92 -27.34
C TRP A 292 7.60 -8.40 -27.63
N LYS A 293 7.29 -8.73 -28.89
CA LYS A 293 7.51 -10.08 -29.40
C LYS A 293 9.01 -10.21 -29.69
N GLY A 294 9.79 -10.58 -28.69
CA GLY A 294 11.15 -11.05 -28.94
C GLY A 294 11.07 -12.19 -29.95
N LYS A 295 11.80 -12.07 -31.06
CA LYS A 295 11.98 -13.21 -31.97
C LYS A 295 12.51 -14.36 -31.10
N SER A 296 11.74 -15.43 -31.00
CA SER A 296 12.23 -16.70 -30.48
C SER A 296 13.37 -17.13 -31.40
N GLN A 297 14.61 -17.07 -30.90
CA GLN A 297 15.72 -17.82 -31.44
C GLN A 297 15.66 -19.23 -30.89
#